data_a55a45e9227ca8abf1338323cf6f09f4
#
_entry.id   a55a45e9227ca8abf1338323cf6f09f4
#
_cell.length_a   1.000
_cell.length_b   1.000
_cell.length_c   1.000
_cell.angle_alpha   90.00
_cell.angle_beta   90.00
_cell.angle_gamma   90.00
#
_symmetry.space_group_name_H-M   'P 1'
#
loop_
_entity.id
_entity.type
_entity.pdbx_description
1 polymer ?
#
loop_
_entity_poly.entity_id
_entity_poly.type
_entity_poly.pdbx_seq_one_letter_code
_entity_poly.pdbx_strand_id
1 'polypeptide(L)'
;MNRTILHSDCNCFYASVELLHHPELRGKPVAVGGDPEARHGIVLTADYTAKRYGVKTGMALWQAKQVCPDITFLPPRMDLYLRFSRMAQEIYADYTDKREPYGIDESWLDVTDSATLKGDGFHIAQEISSRIKKELGITVSVGVSFNKIFAKLGSDYRSEEHTSELQSR
;
A
#
# COMPACT_ATOMS: atom_id res chain seq x y z
N MET A 1 9.60 2.91 29.88
CA MET A 1 8.33 3.22 29.21
C MET A 1 8.31 2.57 27.85
N ASN A 2 7.29 1.78 27.60
CA ASN A 2 7.18 1.09 26.30
C ASN A 2 6.70 2.05 25.22
N ARG A 3 7.47 2.11 24.14
CA ARG A 3 7.07 2.88 22.96
C ARG A 3 6.02 2.11 22.17
N THR A 4 5.10 2.81 21.55
CA THR A 4 4.13 2.24 20.63
C THR A 4 4.37 2.85 19.26
N ILE A 5 4.86 2.03 18.34
CA ILE A 5 5.23 2.44 16.98
C ILE A 5 4.33 1.71 16.00
N LEU A 6 3.73 2.46 15.10
CA LEU A 6 3.01 1.91 13.96
C LEU A 6 3.85 2.03 12.70
N HIS A 7 3.70 1.07 11.80
CA HIS A 7 4.17 1.19 10.43
C HIS A 7 2.97 0.98 9.50
N SER A 8 2.66 1.98 8.70
CA SER A 8 1.56 1.93 7.73
C SER A 8 2.13 1.86 6.32
N ASP A 9 1.60 0.96 5.51
CA ASP A 9 2.05 0.72 4.14
C ASP A 9 0.81 0.59 3.23
N CYS A 10 0.71 1.45 2.23
CA CYS A 10 -0.38 1.40 1.28
C CYS A 10 -0.22 0.18 0.36
N ASN A 11 -1.21 -0.71 0.36
CA ASN A 11 -1.17 -1.95 -0.40
C ASN A 11 -1.27 -1.68 -1.90
N CYS A 12 -0.32 -2.22 -2.69
CA CYS A 12 -0.30 -2.06 -4.14
C CYS A 12 -0.57 -0.61 -4.55
N PHE A 13 0.17 0.33 -3.97
CA PHE A 13 -0.21 1.74 -3.93
C PHE A 13 -0.59 2.32 -5.29
N TYR A 14 0.33 2.29 -6.25
CA TYR A 14 0.06 2.91 -7.55
C TYR A 14 -1.09 2.22 -8.27
N ALA A 15 -1.11 0.90 -8.26
CA ALA A 15 -2.19 0.14 -8.89
C ALA A 15 -3.53 0.40 -8.21
N SER A 16 -3.56 0.50 -6.89
CA SER A 16 -4.79 0.80 -6.13
C SER A 16 -5.35 2.17 -6.48
N VAL A 17 -4.48 3.19 -6.57
CA VAL A 17 -4.89 4.54 -6.96
C VAL A 17 -5.42 4.53 -8.39
N GLU A 18 -4.74 3.85 -9.31
CA GLU A 18 -5.19 3.76 -10.70
C GLU A 18 -6.55 3.08 -10.82
N LEU A 19 -6.79 2.01 -10.05
CA LEU A 19 -8.07 1.30 -10.09
C LEU A 19 -9.26 2.15 -9.62
N LEU A 20 -9.02 3.17 -8.79
CA LEU A 20 -10.07 4.14 -8.45
C LEU A 20 -10.52 4.94 -9.66
N HIS A 21 -9.61 5.18 -10.60
CA HIS A 21 -9.86 5.93 -11.83
C HIS A 21 -10.23 5.04 -13.01
N HIS A 22 -10.10 3.72 -12.84
CA HIS A 22 -10.40 2.71 -13.85
C HIS A 22 -11.23 1.58 -13.25
N PRO A 23 -12.46 1.88 -12.77
CA PRO A 23 -13.28 0.86 -12.09
C PRO A 23 -13.63 -0.33 -12.98
N GLU A 24 -13.60 -0.18 -14.30
CA GLU A 24 -13.81 -1.24 -15.27
C GLU A 24 -12.73 -2.32 -15.23
N LEU A 25 -11.54 -1.98 -14.65
CA LEU A 25 -10.43 -2.92 -14.55
C LEU A 25 -10.40 -3.68 -13.22
N ARG A 26 -11.33 -3.41 -12.32
CA ARG A 26 -11.41 -4.14 -11.06
C ARG A 26 -11.68 -5.62 -11.31
N GLY A 27 -10.94 -6.48 -10.61
CA GLY A 27 -11.03 -7.93 -10.80
C GLY A 27 -10.21 -8.45 -11.96
N LYS A 28 -9.65 -7.58 -12.77
CA LYS A 28 -8.75 -7.93 -13.87
C LYS A 28 -7.30 -7.70 -13.45
N PRO A 29 -6.33 -8.44 -14.03
CA PRO A 29 -4.93 -8.20 -13.67
C PRO A 29 -4.43 -6.88 -14.25
N VAL A 30 -3.88 -6.03 -13.37
CA VAL A 30 -3.41 -4.68 -13.72
C VAL A 30 -2.05 -4.45 -13.08
N ALA A 31 -1.15 -3.84 -13.81
CA ALA A 31 0.12 -3.36 -13.29
C ALA A 31 0.38 -1.94 -13.77
N VAL A 32 1.07 -1.17 -12.94
CA VAL A 32 1.58 0.15 -13.31
C VAL A 32 3.03 -0.03 -13.73
N GLY A 33 3.37 0.45 -14.91
CA GLY A 33 4.71 0.33 -15.43
C GLY A 33 4.89 1.26 -16.64
N GLY A 34 6.12 1.31 -17.14
CA GLY A 34 6.41 2.11 -18.33
C GLY A 34 5.77 1.54 -19.58
N ASP A 35 6.10 2.14 -20.72
CA ASP A 35 5.60 1.70 -22.01
C ASP A 35 5.96 0.23 -22.28
N PRO A 36 4.96 -0.66 -22.49
CA PRO A 36 5.24 -2.07 -22.77
C PRO A 36 6.05 -2.30 -24.05
N GLU A 37 5.98 -1.37 -25.00
CA GLU A 37 6.75 -1.44 -26.23
C GLU A 37 8.21 -1.05 -26.05
N ALA A 38 8.52 -0.33 -24.95
CA ALA A 38 9.89 -0.02 -24.58
C ALA A 38 10.51 -1.22 -23.86
N ARG A 39 11.60 -1.76 -24.42
CA ARG A 39 12.26 -2.99 -23.94
C ARG A 39 12.77 -2.92 -22.49
N HIS A 40 12.80 -1.72 -21.90
CA HIS A 40 13.39 -1.49 -20.58
C HIS A 40 12.37 -1.13 -19.50
N GLY A 41 11.06 -1.22 -19.79
CA GLY A 41 10.03 -0.97 -18.81
C GLY A 41 9.97 -2.05 -17.75
N ILE A 42 9.74 -1.63 -16.51
CA ILE A 42 9.57 -2.56 -15.38
C ILE A 42 8.23 -2.34 -14.69
N VAL A 43 7.76 -3.37 -14.00
CA VAL A 43 6.58 -3.28 -13.13
C VAL A 43 6.94 -2.46 -11.89
N LEU A 44 6.26 -1.34 -11.69
CA LEU A 44 6.39 -0.54 -10.48
C LEU A 44 5.49 -1.08 -9.38
N THR A 45 4.27 -1.44 -9.72
CA THR A 45 3.29 -2.00 -8.79
C THR A 45 2.33 -2.90 -9.58
N ALA A 46 1.99 -4.05 -9.02
CA ALA A 46 0.97 -4.94 -9.55
C ALA A 46 -0.20 -5.01 -8.57
N ASP A 47 -1.43 -5.12 -9.07
CA ASP A 47 -2.58 -5.36 -8.20
C ASP A 47 -2.59 -6.81 -7.69
N TYR A 48 -3.49 -7.14 -6.77
CA TYR A 48 -3.54 -8.48 -6.21
C TYR A 48 -3.86 -9.54 -7.26
N THR A 49 -4.69 -9.22 -8.24
CA THR A 49 -5.04 -10.16 -9.31
C THR A 49 -3.80 -10.53 -10.12
N ALA A 50 -3.00 -9.52 -10.53
CA ALA A 50 -1.75 -9.76 -11.25
C ALA A 50 -0.73 -10.51 -10.38
N LYS A 51 -0.64 -10.19 -9.10
CA LYS A 51 0.26 -10.88 -8.17
C LYS A 51 -0.04 -12.38 -8.07
N ARG A 52 -1.31 -12.76 -8.13
CA ARG A 52 -1.70 -14.17 -8.11
C ARG A 52 -1.15 -14.95 -9.29
N TYR A 53 -0.95 -14.29 -10.43
CA TYR A 53 -0.33 -14.90 -11.62
C TYR A 53 1.21 -14.91 -11.56
N GLY A 54 1.79 -14.34 -10.51
CA GLY A 54 3.24 -14.32 -10.33
C GLY A 54 3.92 -13.02 -10.77
N VAL A 55 3.15 -11.98 -11.06
CA VAL A 55 3.72 -10.67 -11.41
C VAL A 55 4.31 -10.02 -10.16
N LYS A 56 5.55 -9.55 -10.25
CA LYS A 56 6.30 -8.96 -9.13
C LYS A 56 6.84 -7.59 -9.51
N THR A 57 6.95 -6.72 -8.51
CA THR A 57 7.62 -5.42 -8.65
C THR A 57 9.07 -5.60 -9.11
N GLY A 58 9.48 -4.79 -10.06
CA GLY A 58 10.83 -4.87 -10.64
C GLY A 58 10.95 -5.83 -11.82
N MET A 59 9.94 -6.66 -12.05
CA MET A 59 9.89 -7.57 -13.20
C MET A 59 9.80 -6.76 -14.49
N ALA A 60 10.45 -7.22 -15.55
CA ALA A 60 10.30 -6.61 -16.86
C ALA A 60 8.86 -6.77 -17.36
N LEU A 61 8.34 -5.78 -18.08
CA LEU A 61 6.97 -5.83 -18.58
C LEU A 61 6.72 -7.04 -19.48
N TRP A 62 7.70 -7.42 -20.30
CA TRP A 62 7.57 -8.59 -21.16
C TRP A 62 7.45 -9.89 -20.36
N GLN A 63 8.17 -9.98 -19.23
CA GLN A 63 8.06 -11.14 -18.32
C GLN A 63 6.69 -11.19 -17.65
N ALA A 64 6.18 -10.03 -17.21
CA ALA A 64 4.85 -9.95 -16.63
C ALA A 64 3.79 -10.41 -17.64
N LYS A 65 3.93 -10.04 -18.89
CA LYS A 65 3.02 -10.45 -19.97
C LYS A 65 3.08 -11.97 -20.21
N GLN A 66 4.26 -12.58 -20.03
CA GLN A 66 4.40 -14.04 -20.16
C GLN A 66 3.66 -14.79 -19.07
N VAL A 67 3.80 -14.37 -17.82
CA VAL A 67 3.14 -15.06 -16.68
C VAL A 67 1.66 -14.67 -16.54
N CYS A 68 1.27 -13.52 -17.09
CA CYS A 68 -0.09 -13.02 -17.03
C CYS A 68 -0.48 -12.41 -18.37
N PRO A 69 -0.88 -13.25 -19.36
CA PRO A 69 -1.15 -12.78 -20.72
C PRO A 69 -2.25 -11.72 -20.82
N ASP A 70 -3.22 -11.73 -19.91
CA ASP A 70 -4.34 -10.79 -19.93
C ASP A 70 -4.06 -9.49 -19.14
N ILE A 71 -2.82 -9.30 -18.69
CA ILE A 71 -2.47 -8.12 -17.87
C ILE A 71 -2.63 -6.82 -18.67
N THR A 72 -3.21 -5.82 -18.01
CA THR A 72 -3.27 -4.44 -18.51
C THR A 72 -2.19 -3.64 -17.84
N PHE A 73 -1.37 -2.95 -18.62
CA PHE A 73 -0.38 -2.02 -18.11
C PHE A 73 -0.89 -0.61 -18.20
N LEU A 74 -0.76 0.14 -17.09
CA LEU A 74 -1.11 1.56 -17.04
C LEU A 74 0.17 2.36 -16.82
N PRO A 75 0.32 3.49 -17.53
CA PRO A 75 1.49 4.35 -17.32
C PRO A 75 1.43 4.99 -15.94
N PRO A 76 2.58 5.21 -15.27
CA PRO A 76 2.59 5.83 -13.95
C PRO A 76 2.21 7.30 -14.01
N ARG A 77 1.47 7.74 -13.01
CA ARG A 77 1.07 9.14 -12.84
C ARG A 77 1.54 9.65 -11.48
N MET A 78 2.80 9.99 -11.38
CA MET A 78 3.44 10.33 -10.10
C MET A 78 2.76 11.49 -9.37
N ASP A 79 2.27 12.49 -10.09
CA ASP A 79 1.54 13.63 -9.50
C ASP A 79 0.31 13.15 -8.72
N LEU A 80 -0.42 12.20 -9.28
CA LEU A 80 -1.60 11.63 -8.65
C LEU A 80 -1.24 10.85 -7.40
N TYR A 81 -0.17 10.04 -7.46
CA TYR A 81 0.27 9.23 -6.32
C TYR A 81 0.77 10.10 -5.17
N LEU A 82 1.48 11.19 -5.49
CA LEU A 82 1.93 12.15 -4.50
C LEU A 82 0.75 12.83 -3.80
N ARG A 83 -0.32 13.10 -4.54
CA ARG A 83 -1.56 13.66 -3.94
C ARG A 83 -2.16 12.70 -2.93
N PHE A 84 -2.29 11.41 -3.29
CA PHE A 84 -2.81 10.39 -2.38
C PHE A 84 -1.89 10.18 -1.18
N SER A 85 -0.57 10.23 -1.40
CA SER A 85 0.41 10.15 -0.32
C SER A 85 0.19 11.28 0.70
N ARG A 86 0.00 12.51 0.23
CA ARG A 86 -0.26 13.66 1.11
C ARG A 86 -1.58 13.50 1.88
N MET A 87 -2.63 13.01 1.22
CA MET A 87 -3.91 12.76 1.88
C MET A 87 -3.78 11.71 2.98
N ALA A 88 -3.00 10.65 2.75
CA ALA A 88 -2.72 9.65 3.77
C ALA A 88 -1.96 10.27 4.96
N GLN A 89 -0.96 11.10 4.68
CA GLN A 89 -0.21 11.79 5.74
C GLN A 89 -1.10 12.73 6.57
N GLU A 90 -2.07 13.37 5.96
CA GLU A 90 -3.04 14.21 6.69
C GLU A 90 -3.88 13.37 7.65
N ILE A 91 -4.26 12.15 7.27
CA ILE A 91 -4.97 11.24 8.17
C ILE A 91 -4.05 10.84 9.34
N TYR A 92 -2.80 10.46 9.06
CA TYR A 92 -1.85 10.11 10.11
C TYR A 92 -1.62 11.26 11.09
N ALA A 93 -1.63 12.49 10.59
CA ALA A 93 -1.41 13.71 11.40
C ALA A 93 -2.48 13.89 12.48
N ASP A 94 -3.69 13.36 12.28
CA ASP A 94 -4.74 13.41 13.29
C ASP A 94 -4.42 12.55 14.53
N TYR A 95 -3.44 11.65 14.42
CA TYR A 95 -3.08 10.72 15.50
C TYR A 95 -1.74 11.04 16.15
N THR A 96 -0.81 11.63 15.41
CA THR A 96 0.50 11.99 15.96
C THR A 96 1.26 12.95 15.04
N ASP A 97 2.05 13.83 15.67
CA ASP A 97 3.01 14.68 14.95
C ASP A 97 4.34 13.94 14.69
N LYS A 98 4.58 12.86 15.43
CA LYS A 98 5.82 12.08 15.34
C LYS A 98 5.71 11.04 14.24
N ARG A 99 5.84 11.52 13.01
CA ARG A 99 5.73 10.70 11.82
C ARG A 99 7.04 10.72 11.05
N GLU A 100 7.38 9.57 10.49
CA GLU A 100 8.55 9.43 9.63
C GLU A 100 8.12 8.77 8.32
N PRO A 101 7.84 9.57 7.27
CA PRO A 101 7.55 9.01 5.96
C PRO A 101 8.75 8.23 5.42
N TYR A 102 8.46 7.12 4.77
CA TYR A 102 9.46 6.30 4.11
C TYR A 102 8.95 6.00 2.70
N GLY A 103 9.54 6.65 1.71
CA GLY A 103 8.95 6.67 0.38
C GLY A 103 7.61 7.41 0.39
N ILE A 104 6.80 7.20 -0.63
CA ILE A 104 5.50 7.88 -0.76
C ILE A 104 4.32 7.04 -0.27
N ASP A 105 4.54 5.77 0.01
CA ASP A 105 3.48 4.82 0.38
C ASP A 105 3.61 4.26 1.80
N GLU A 106 4.66 4.60 2.52
CA GLU A 106 4.92 4.07 3.87
C GLU A 106 5.16 5.19 4.86
N SER A 107 4.85 4.94 6.13
CA SER A 107 5.17 5.87 7.21
C SER A 107 5.25 5.13 8.54
N TRP A 108 6.23 5.50 9.37
CA TRP A 108 6.22 5.15 10.78
C TRP A 108 5.51 6.24 11.56
N LEU A 109 4.77 5.83 12.59
CA LEU A 109 4.07 6.72 13.49
C LEU A 109 4.39 6.34 14.94
N ASP A 110 4.94 7.28 15.70
CA ASP A 110 5.10 7.08 17.13
C ASP A 110 3.85 7.61 17.83
N VAL A 111 3.03 6.70 18.30
CA VAL A 111 1.76 7.02 18.96
C VAL A 111 1.80 6.81 20.47
N THR A 112 3.01 6.71 21.05
CA THR A 112 3.20 6.49 22.48
C THR A 112 2.42 7.50 23.32
N ASP A 113 2.50 8.78 22.96
CA ASP A 113 1.86 9.86 23.71
C ASP A 113 0.39 10.08 23.29
N SER A 114 -0.10 9.35 22.31
CA SER A 114 -1.45 9.53 21.78
C SER A 114 -2.50 8.62 22.47
N ALA A 115 -2.05 7.68 23.27
CA ALA A 115 -2.91 6.65 23.87
C ALA A 115 -4.02 7.24 24.75
N THR A 116 -3.76 8.35 25.43
CA THR A 116 -4.72 8.98 26.34
C THR A 116 -5.92 9.55 25.59
N LEU A 117 -5.69 10.11 24.39
CA LEU A 117 -6.73 10.80 23.62
C LEU A 117 -7.29 9.98 22.49
N LYS A 118 -6.50 9.07 21.92
CA LYS A 118 -6.83 8.36 20.69
C LYS A 118 -6.99 6.84 20.87
N GLY A 119 -6.69 6.31 22.06
CA GLY A 119 -6.73 4.87 22.31
C GLY A 119 -5.37 4.21 22.12
N ASP A 120 -5.30 2.90 22.34
CA ASP A 120 -4.06 2.15 22.20
C ASP A 120 -3.63 2.01 20.75
N GLY A 121 -2.44 1.42 20.52
CA GLY A 121 -1.87 1.27 19.19
C GLY A 121 -2.74 0.46 18.25
N PHE A 122 -3.38 -0.60 18.73
CA PHE A 122 -4.26 -1.42 17.91
C PHE A 122 -5.52 -0.65 17.50
N HIS A 123 -6.09 0.09 18.43
CA HIS A 123 -7.25 0.93 18.12
C HIS A 123 -6.91 2.00 17.08
N ILE A 124 -5.78 2.68 17.26
CA ILE A 124 -5.32 3.69 16.30
C ILE A 124 -5.08 3.06 14.93
N ALA A 125 -4.44 1.88 14.89
CA ALA A 125 -4.19 1.17 13.63
C ALA A 125 -5.50 0.83 12.91
N GLN A 126 -6.51 0.37 13.64
CA GLN A 126 -7.82 0.05 13.07
C GLN A 126 -8.52 1.30 12.54
N GLU A 127 -8.47 2.40 13.28
CA GLU A 127 -9.05 3.65 12.83
C GLU A 127 -8.38 4.17 11.57
N ILE A 128 -7.04 4.16 11.53
CA ILE A 128 -6.28 4.58 10.34
C ILE A 128 -6.68 3.75 9.14
N SER A 129 -6.70 2.42 9.29
CA SER A 129 -7.07 1.50 8.22
C SER A 129 -8.48 1.80 7.69
N SER A 130 -9.44 1.96 8.59
CA SER A 130 -10.82 2.29 8.24
C SER A 130 -10.94 3.64 7.54
N ARG A 131 -10.25 4.65 8.04
CA ARG A 131 -10.28 5.99 7.46
C ARG A 131 -9.64 6.06 6.07
N ILE A 132 -8.50 5.41 5.89
CA ILE A 132 -7.84 5.35 4.58
C ILE A 132 -8.77 4.70 3.56
N LYS A 133 -9.40 3.59 3.94
CA LYS A 133 -10.35 2.91 3.04
C LYS A 133 -11.57 3.77 2.73
N LYS A 134 -12.15 4.39 3.74
CA LYS A 134 -13.38 5.19 3.58
C LYS A 134 -13.13 6.51 2.86
N GLU A 135 -12.06 7.22 3.23
CA GLU A 135 -11.79 8.58 2.74
C GLU A 135 -11.00 8.58 1.44
N LEU A 136 -10.10 7.61 1.22
CA LEU A 136 -9.25 7.56 0.03
C LEU A 136 -9.62 6.42 -0.93
N GLY A 137 -10.30 5.40 -0.46
CA GLY A 137 -10.68 4.25 -1.30
C GLY A 137 -9.59 3.23 -1.54
N ILE A 138 -8.45 3.35 -0.86
CA ILE A 138 -7.33 2.40 -0.93
C ILE A 138 -7.18 1.69 0.40
N THR A 139 -6.36 0.65 0.45
CA THR A 139 -6.13 -0.09 1.70
C THR A 139 -4.70 0.06 2.18
N VAL A 140 -4.52 -0.05 3.49
CA VAL A 140 -3.21 -0.07 4.12
C VAL A 140 -3.07 -1.30 4.99
N SER A 141 -1.82 -1.74 5.15
CA SER A 141 -1.43 -2.73 6.16
C SER A 141 -0.69 -2.00 7.26
N VAL A 142 -1.12 -2.17 8.51
CA VAL A 142 -0.53 -1.47 9.65
C VAL A 142 0.02 -2.48 10.64
N GLY A 143 1.32 -2.39 10.92
CA GLY A 143 1.97 -3.15 11.98
C GLY A 143 2.07 -2.31 13.23
N VAL A 144 1.92 -2.95 14.39
CA VAL A 144 1.99 -2.30 15.72
C VAL A 144 3.06 -3.01 16.53
N SER A 145 4.02 -2.26 17.06
CA SER A 145 5.07 -2.84 17.89
C SER A 145 5.72 -1.77 18.76
N PHE A 146 6.78 -2.15 19.45
CA PHE A 146 7.53 -1.26 20.34
C PHE A 146 8.75 -0.63 19.65
N ASN A 147 9.08 -1.02 18.42
CA ASN A 147 10.13 -0.41 17.62
C ASN A 147 9.80 -0.45 16.13
N LYS A 148 10.59 0.31 15.36
CA LYS A 148 10.36 0.48 13.92
C LYS A 148 10.50 -0.84 13.13
N ILE A 149 11.49 -1.66 13.47
CA ILE A 149 11.78 -2.90 12.75
C ILE A 149 10.60 -3.88 12.87
N PHE A 150 10.13 -4.11 14.10
CA PHE A 150 9.03 -5.04 14.32
C PHE A 150 7.69 -4.50 13.82
N ALA A 151 7.49 -3.17 13.87
CA ALA A 151 6.30 -2.56 13.30
C ALA A 151 6.26 -2.78 11.78
N LYS A 152 7.39 -2.61 11.10
CA LYS A 152 7.47 -2.85 9.65
C LYS A 152 7.26 -4.34 9.33
N LEU A 153 7.86 -5.24 10.10
CA LEU A 153 7.63 -6.68 9.91
C LEU A 153 6.14 -7.03 10.06
N GLY A 154 5.46 -6.42 11.02
CA GLY A 154 4.04 -6.61 11.23
C GLY A 154 3.20 -6.15 10.04
N SER A 155 3.50 -4.99 9.46
CA SER A 155 2.79 -4.49 8.29
C SER A 155 3.06 -5.36 7.06
N ASP A 156 4.29 -5.80 6.85
CA ASP A 156 4.65 -6.70 5.76
C ASP A 156 3.90 -8.02 5.86
N TYR A 157 3.83 -8.59 7.07
CA TYR A 157 3.10 -9.83 7.33
C TYR A 157 1.61 -9.68 7.01
N ARG A 158 0.98 -8.58 7.41
CA ARG A 158 -0.44 -8.31 7.12
C ARG A 158 -0.68 -8.14 5.63
N SER A 159 0.25 -7.54 4.91
CA SER A 159 0.17 -7.41 3.46
C SER A 159 0.20 -8.78 2.77
N GLU A 160 1.06 -9.69 3.24
CA GLU A 160 1.15 -11.07 2.74
C GLU A 160 -0.11 -11.86 3.05
N GLU A 161 -0.65 -11.75 4.26
CA GLU A 161 -1.92 -12.37 4.66
C GLU A 161 -3.05 -11.95 3.72
N HIS A 162 -3.14 -10.66 3.45
CA HIS A 162 -4.17 -10.10 2.57
C HIS A 162 -4.07 -10.69 1.16
N THR A 163 -2.86 -10.83 0.64
CA THR A 163 -2.60 -11.47 -0.65
C THR A 163 -3.03 -12.94 -0.62
N SER A 164 -2.71 -13.67 0.45
CA SER A 164 -3.06 -15.08 0.61
C SER A 164 -4.57 -15.29 0.68
N GLU A 165 -5.29 -14.45 1.41
CA GLU A 165 -6.75 -14.50 1.49
C GLU A 165 -7.39 -14.34 0.12
N LEU A 166 -6.88 -13.43 -0.70
CA LEU A 166 -7.36 -13.22 -2.05
C LEU A 166 -7.03 -14.41 -2.96
N GLN A 167 -5.93 -15.10 -2.72
CA GLN A 167 -5.55 -16.29 -3.47
C GLN A 167 -6.41 -17.49 -3.14
N SER A 168 -6.88 -17.61 -1.90
CA SER A 168 -7.69 -18.75 -1.47
C SER A 168 -9.16 -18.66 -1.88
N ARG A 169 -9.56 -17.56 -2.44
CA ARG A 169 -10.90 -17.37 -3.01
C ARG A 169 -10.90 -17.63 -4.50
#